data_0e46a6604bd4aaf5d197ad2b23830a47
#
_entry.id   0e46a6604bd4aaf5d197ad2b23830a47
#
_cell.length_a   1.000
_cell.length_b   1.000
_cell.length_c   1.000
_cell.angle_alpha   90.00
_cell.angle_beta   90.00
_cell.angle_gamma   90.00
#
_symmetry.space_group_name_H-M   'P 1'
#
loop_
_entity.id
_entity.type
_entity.pdbx_description
1 polymer ?
#
loop_
_entity_poly.entity_id
_entity_poly.type
_entity_poly.pdbx_seq_one_letter_code
_entity_poly.pdbx_strand_id
1 'polypeptide(L)'
;MSLVITNPLSNIPKAPKSHNLGYAQIWADQLNAKIDHTCTKNIQNADIVYINHGVNFTGSINLFGGIDRDIYDRINTLFMCKKIVSLEWDIKIWTDNFRKRIGNSSTYHKVTEQWCDKLEALLKNIPILKQEDLNMKGITVGDSHTLAFSDKTDKIYRRDGATLHGALKTGLKNLFRDKPIEGNITFCFGSIDIRHHLLRHNNVDLKAMIKEYIKQAKECTNDPKFAAPVPVEYEKRKLPKTGYYKGTPFFGSQSERKRITDDFISILTDESKGNIVMPPRFWYDMDPEKYALNFMEKGSSVHIAPPNYRRNDFGSNPLTI
;
A
#
# COMPACT_ATOMS: atom_id res chain seq x y z
N MET A 1 -16.90 20.06 3.97
CA MET A 1 -15.53 19.59 3.69
C MET A 1 -15.44 18.12 4.12
N SER A 2 -14.93 17.26 3.25
CA SER A 2 -14.74 15.82 3.57
C SER A 2 -13.29 15.58 3.97
N LEU A 3 -13.06 14.73 4.98
CA LEU A 3 -11.74 14.37 5.48
C LEU A 3 -11.56 12.86 5.46
N VAL A 4 -10.39 12.41 5.02
CA VAL A 4 -9.89 11.05 5.25
C VAL A 4 -8.91 11.09 6.40
N ILE A 5 -9.25 10.45 7.51
CA ILE A 5 -8.31 10.26 8.61
C ILE A 5 -7.56 8.95 8.42
N THR A 6 -6.26 9.03 8.41
CA THR A 6 -5.37 7.88 8.42
C THR A 6 -4.72 7.81 9.78
N ASN A 7 -4.36 6.62 10.18
CA ASN A 7 -3.72 6.29 11.45
C ASN A 7 -3.28 7.55 12.25
N PRO A 8 -4.16 8.13 13.07
CA PRO A 8 -3.92 9.42 13.72
C PRO A 8 -2.77 9.36 14.74
N LEU A 9 -2.20 8.19 14.90
CA LEU A 9 -1.32 7.88 16.01
C LEU A 9 0.06 7.43 15.60
N SER A 10 0.34 7.39 14.32
CA SER A 10 1.74 7.49 14.00
C SER A 10 2.17 8.88 14.49
N ASN A 11 2.81 8.95 15.62
CA ASN A 11 3.66 10.05 16.05
C ASN A 11 4.76 10.29 15.03
N ILE A 12 4.37 10.41 13.78
CA ILE A 12 5.27 10.63 12.66
C ILE A 12 5.04 12.06 12.22
N PRO A 13 5.66 13.05 12.88
CA PRO A 13 5.64 14.43 12.40
C PRO A 13 6.25 14.58 11.01
N LYS A 14 6.82 13.49 10.46
CA LYS A 14 7.49 13.40 9.16
C LYS A 14 6.76 12.43 8.21
N ALA A 15 5.48 12.27 8.39
CA ALA A 15 4.68 11.25 7.75
C ALA A 15 4.27 11.42 6.28
N PRO A 16 4.53 12.49 5.51
CA PRO A 16 4.11 12.53 4.11
C PRO A 16 4.70 11.41 3.24
N LYS A 17 5.62 10.62 3.79
CA LYS A 17 6.30 9.53 3.08
C LYS A 17 5.89 8.12 3.52
N SER A 18 4.91 7.93 4.40
CA SER A 18 4.59 6.58 4.86
C SER A 18 3.61 5.85 3.95
N HIS A 19 3.81 4.55 3.84
CA HIS A 19 2.97 3.65 3.05
C HIS A 19 1.49 3.67 3.48
N ASN A 20 1.20 3.79 4.78
CA ASN A 20 -0.16 3.94 5.29
C ASN A 20 -0.84 5.20 4.76
N LEU A 21 -0.06 6.25 4.51
CA LEU A 21 -0.55 7.46 3.85
C LEU A 21 -0.89 7.23 2.38
N GLY A 22 -0.24 6.28 1.71
CA GLY A 22 -0.54 5.92 0.34
C GLY A 22 -1.99 5.47 0.16
N TYR A 23 -2.52 4.68 1.09
CA TYR A 23 -3.93 4.30 1.07
C TYR A 23 -4.85 5.48 1.37
N ALA A 24 -4.51 6.28 2.36
CA ALA A 24 -5.30 7.48 2.66
C ALA A 24 -5.31 8.44 1.47
N GLN A 25 -4.19 8.57 0.75
CA GLN A 25 -4.12 9.39 -0.45
C GLN A 25 -5.01 8.85 -1.57
N ILE A 26 -5.03 7.52 -1.77
CA ILE A 26 -5.93 6.90 -2.75
C ILE A 26 -7.38 7.25 -2.44
N TRP A 27 -7.81 7.01 -1.22
CA TRP A 27 -9.18 7.31 -0.81
C TRP A 27 -9.50 8.81 -0.88
N ALA A 28 -8.56 9.65 -0.47
CA ALA A 28 -8.74 11.10 -0.54
C ALA A 28 -8.94 11.57 -1.99
N ASP A 29 -8.13 11.04 -2.91
CA ASP A 29 -8.24 11.35 -4.35
C ASP A 29 -9.57 10.88 -4.93
N GLN A 30 -9.99 9.64 -4.59
CA GLN A 30 -11.23 9.03 -5.07
C GLN A 30 -12.48 9.72 -4.54
N LEU A 31 -12.43 10.20 -3.30
CA LEU A 31 -13.56 10.83 -2.59
C LEU A 31 -13.54 12.35 -2.66
N ASN A 32 -12.57 12.94 -3.34
CA ASN A 32 -12.32 14.39 -3.34
C ASN A 32 -12.29 14.95 -1.91
N ALA A 33 -11.56 14.28 -1.02
CA ALA A 33 -11.43 14.62 0.39
C ALA A 33 -10.01 15.07 0.72
N LYS A 34 -9.87 15.79 1.85
CA LYS A 34 -8.55 16.13 2.40
C LYS A 34 -8.09 15.04 3.38
N ILE A 35 -6.78 14.89 3.51
CA ILE A 35 -6.19 13.98 4.50
C ILE A 35 -5.94 14.76 5.79
N ASP A 36 -6.36 14.19 6.92
CA ASP A 36 -5.96 14.67 8.25
C ASP A 36 -5.16 13.57 8.96
N HIS A 37 -3.88 13.86 9.23
CA HIS A 37 -2.95 12.94 9.90
C HIS A 37 -3.01 13.05 11.42
N THR A 38 -3.59 14.12 11.94
CA THR A 38 -3.42 14.48 13.35
C THR A 38 -4.67 14.20 14.16
N CYS A 39 -5.78 13.89 13.49
CA CYS A 39 -7.08 13.73 14.15
C CYS A 39 -7.39 14.93 15.07
N THR A 40 -7.11 16.14 14.57
CA THR A 40 -7.18 17.37 15.33
C THR A 40 -8.51 18.09 15.16
N LYS A 41 -8.56 19.34 15.61
CA LYS A 41 -9.71 20.27 15.61
C LYS A 41 -10.47 20.37 14.26
N ASN A 42 -9.84 20.01 13.16
CA ASN A 42 -10.48 20.05 11.83
C ASN A 42 -11.58 19.00 11.65
N ILE A 43 -11.54 17.91 12.41
CA ILE A 43 -12.53 16.83 12.33
C ILE A 43 -13.92 17.34 12.69
N GLN A 44 -14.04 18.21 13.70
CA GLN A 44 -15.31 18.76 14.18
C GLN A 44 -16.01 19.61 13.12
N ASN A 45 -15.25 20.23 12.22
CA ASN A 45 -15.76 21.08 11.15
C ASN A 45 -16.01 20.30 9.84
N ALA A 46 -15.70 19.01 9.81
CA ALA A 46 -15.94 18.19 8.63
C ALA A 46 -17.41 17.75 8.53
N ASP A 47 -17.94 17.76 7.32
CA ASP A 47 -19.28 17.24 7.06
C ASP A 47 -19.28 15.70 7.06
N ILE A 48 -18.19 15.11 6.56
CA ILE A 48 -17.98 13.66 6.52
C ILE A 48 -16.54 13.36 6.91
N VAL A 49 -16.37 12.39 7.79
CA VAL A 49 -15.07 11.84 8.18
C VAL A 49 -14.98 10.38 7.72
N TYR A 50 -14.05 10.09 6.85
CA TYR A 50 -13.74 8.74 6.39
C TYR A 50 -12.60 8.15 7.21
N ILE A 51 -12.84 7.03 7.87
CA ILE A 51 -11.83 6.34 8.68
C ILE A 51 -11.11 5.32 7.80
N ASN A 52 -9.83 5.58 7.51
CA ASN A 52 -8.95 4.63 6.84
C ASN A 52 -8.18 3.80 7.88
N HIS A 53 -8.54 2.54 8.01
CA HIS A 53 -7.93 1.62 8.97
C HIS A 53 -6.58 1.05 8.51
N GLY A 54 -6.17 1.33 7.27
CA GLY A 54 -4.96 0.78 6.67
C GLY A 54 -5.09 -0.72 6.35
N VAL A 55 -4.14 -1.22 5.57
CA VAL A 55 -4.15 -2.58 5.00
C VAL A 55 -3.73 -3.64 5.99
N ASN A 56 -2.94 -3.28 6.99
CA ASN A 56 -2.53 -4.21 8.03
C ASN A 56 -3.40 -4.04 9.26
N PHE A 57 -4.29 -4.97 9.44
CA PHE A 57 -5.15 -5.05 10.61
C PHE A 57 -4.37 -4.99 11.94
N THR A 58 -3.16 -5.54 11.98
CA THR A 58 -2.21 -5.38 13.09
C THR A 58 -1.69 -3.95 13.24
N GLY A 59 -1.61 -3.18 12.16
CA GLY A 59 -1.29 -1.76 12.18
C GLY A 59 -2.46 -0.88 12.63
N SER A 60 -3.70 -1.33 12.41
CA SER A 60 -4.91 -0.58 12.80
C SER A 60 -5.17 -0.60 14.33
N ILE A 61 -4.56 -1.54 15.05
CA ILE A 61 -4.54 -1.48 16.51
C ILE A 61 -3.68 -0.28 16.96
N ASN A 62 -2.77 0.13 16.14
CA ASN A 62 -2.07 1.40 16.28
C ASN A 62 -2.89 2.58 15.72
N LEU A 63 -4.16 2.38 15.28
CA LEU A 63 -4.99 3.51 14.86
C LEU A 63 -5.04 4.57 15.98
N PHE A 64 -4.90 4.14 17.20
CA PHE A 64 -4.88 4.99 18.36
C PHE A 64 -3.57 4.88 19.19
N GLY A 65 -2.44 4.37 18.63
CA GLY A 65 -1.04 4.54 19.10
C GLY A 65 -0.65 3.98 20.43
N GLY A 66 -1.38 3.05 20.95
CA GLY A 66 -1.17 2.58 22.31
C GLY A 66 -2.22 3.13 23.25
N ILE A 67 -2.25 2.66 24.46
CA ILE A 67 -3.23 3.06 25.47
C ILE A 67 -2.61 4.20 26.27
N ASP A 68 -2.71 5.42 25.74
CA ASP A 68 -2.41 6.61 26.50
C ASP A 68 -3.62 7.57 26.53
N ARG A 69 -3.52 8.62 27.29
CA ARG A 69 -4.57 9.59 27.51
C ARG A 69 -5.07 10.25 26.22
N ASP A 70 -4.19 10.42 25.26
CA ASP A 70 -4.50 11.05 23.98
C ASP A 70 -5.50 10.25 23.12
N ILE A 71 -5.57 8.93 23.32
CA ILE A 71 -6.55 8.07 22.66
C ILE A 71 -7.98 8.47 23.00
N TYR A 72 -8.23 8.66 24.27
CA TYR A 72 -9.57 8.99 24.74
C TYR A 72 -10.04 10.32 24.16
N ASP A 73 -9.17 11.30 24.11
CA ASP A 73 -9.48 12.62 23.57
C ASP A 73 -9.76 12.55 22.06
N ARG A 74 -9.05 11.73 21.34
CA ARG A 74 -9.26 11.53 19.89
C ARG A 74 -10.52 10.75 19.57
N ILE A 75 -10.80 9.69 20.33
CA ILE A 75 -12.08 8.98 20.23
C ILE A 75 -13.24 9.92 20.56
N ASN A 76 -13.15 10.73 21.61
CA ASN A 76 -14.14 11.74 21.92
C ASN A 76 -14.35 12.73 20.76
N THR A 77 -13.28 13.09 20.08
CA THR A 77 -13.37 13.96 18.90
C THR A 77 -14.15 13.30 17.76
N LEU A 78 -14.00 11.98 17.55
CA LEU A 78 -14.80 11.24 16.57
C LEU A 78 -16.29 11.24 16.93
N PHE A 79 -16.64 11.14 18.21
CA PHE A 79 -18.05 11.21 18.66
C PHE A 79 -18.73 12.56 18.33
N MET A 80 -17.95 13.59 18.08
CA MET A 80 -18.46 14.92 17.74
C MET A 80 -18.61 15.15 16.23
N CYS A 81 -18.24 14.18 15.40
CA CYS A 81 -18.36 14.30 13.96
C CYS A 81 -19.81 14.17 13.50
N LYS A 82 -20.20 14.98 12.51
CA LYS A 82 -21.56 14.95 11.94
C LYS A 82 -21.86 13.63 11.24
N LYS A 83 -20.91 13.08 10.52
CA LYS A 83 -21.04 11.81 9.81
C LYS A 83 -19.68 11.11 9.73
N ILE A 84 -19.68 9.81 10.05
CA ILE A 84 -18.50 8.95 9.97
C ILE A 84 -18.79 7.83 8.98
N VAL A 85 -17.80 7.47 8.17
CA VAL A 85 -17.84 6.35 7.21
C VAL A 85 -16.56 5.53 7.38
N SER A 86 -16.68 4.22 7.50
CA SER A 86 -15.54 3.31 7.51
C SER A 86 -15.13 2.97 6.08
N LEU A 87 -13.83 2.98 5.79
CA LEU A 87 -13.29 2.59 4.50
C LEU A 87 -12.83 1.14 4.55
N GLU A 88 -13.43 0.27 3.70
CA GLU A 88 -13.11 -1.14 3.48
C GLU A 88 -13.45 -2.10 4.64
N TRP A 89 -13.48 -1.68 5.88
CA TRP A 89 -13.46 -2.58 7.02
C TRP A 89 -14.71 -2.51 7.91
N ASP A 90 -15.16 -3.68 8.32
CA ASP A 90 -16.12 -3.81 9.41
C ASP A 90 -15.46 -3.43 10.75
N ILE A 91 -15.99 -2.39 11.34
CA ILE A 91 -15.50 -1.83 12.60
C ILE A 91 -15.67 -2.80 13.78
N LYS A 92 -16.64 -3.73 13.70
CA LYS A 92 -16.80 -4.75 14.73
C LYS A 92 -15.54 -5.63 14.84
N ILE A 93 -14.96 -6.05 13.72
CA ILE A 93 -13.71 -6.81 13.72
C ILE A 93 -12.58 -6.02 14.37
N TRP A 94 -12.57 -4.70 14.19
CA TRP A 94 -11.58 -3.83 14.80
C TRP A 94 -11.74 -3.74 16.32
N THR A 95 -12.98 -3.52 16.82
CA THR A 95 -13.26 -3.46 18.27
C THR A 95 -12.96 -4.77 18.97
N ASP A 96 -13.28 -5.92 18.35
CA ASP A 96 -12.98 -7.25 18.92
C ASP A 96 -11.48 -7.48 19.08
N ASN A 97 -10.68 -7.04 18.12
CA ASN A 97 -9.22 -7.16 18.23
C ASN A 97 -8.62 -6.14 19.19
N PHE A 98 -9.19 -4.96 19.29
CA PHE A 98 -8.81 -3.97 20.29
C PHE A 98 -9.04 -4.53 21.69
N ARG A 99 -10.23 -5.12 21.97
CA ARG A 99 -10.54 -5.79 23.23
C ARG A 99 -9.56 -6.91 23.58
N LYS A 100 -9.24 -7.79 22.63
CA LYS A 100 -8.26 -8.87 22.83
C LYS A 100 -6.89 -8.34 23.25
N ARG A 101 -6.46 -7.23 22.70
CA ARG A 101 -5.15 -6.65 22.99
C ARG A 101 -5.10 -5.94 24.32
N ILE A 102 -6.17 -5.25 24.70
CA ILE A 102 -6.32 -4.58 25.98
C ILE A 102 -6.49 -5.60 27.11
N GLY A 103 -7.22 -6.67 26.88
CA GLY A 103 -7.44 -7.75 27.84
C GLY A 103 -6.14 -8.39 28.36
N ASN A 104 -5.03 -8.23 27.65
CA ASN A 104 -3.71 -8.68 28.06
C ASN A 104 -2.90 -7.62 28.86
N SER A 105 -3.47 -6.45 29.12
CA SER A 105 -2.82 -5.35 29.86
C SER A 105 -3.47 -5.18 31.24
N SER A 106 -2.72 -5.43 32.30
CA SER A 106 -3.25 -5.49 33.68
C SER A 106 -3.74 -4.16 34.30
N THR A 107 -3.55 -3.04 33.63
CA THR A 107 -3.69 -1.71 34.24
C THR A 107 -4.95 -0.92 33.84
N TYR A 108 -5.75 -1.37 32.85
CA TYR A 108 -6.80 -0.52 32.27
C TYR A 108 -8.18 -1.16 32.06
N HIS A 109 -8.45 -2.30 32.70
CA HIS A 109 -9.61 -3.14 32.38
C HIS A 109 -10.99 -2.45 32.42
N LYS A 110 -11.31 -1.68 33.45
CA LYS A 110 -12.69 -1.16 33.61
C LYS A 110 -13.00 0.04 32.73
N VAL A 111 -12.11 1.00 32.66
CA VAL A 111 -12.30 2.21 31.82
C VAL A 111 -12.29 1.86 30.34
N THR A 112 -11.48 0.88 29.98
CA THR A 112 -11.31 0.45 28.60
C THR A 112 -12.49 -0.37 28.07
N GLU A 113 -13.12 -1.21 28.89
CA GLU A 113 -14.36 -1.92 28.50
C GLU A 113 -15.50 -0.92 28.24
N GLN A 114 -15.73 0.02 29.14
CA GLN A 114 -16.74 1.06 28.94
C GLN A 114 -16.50 1.86 27.66
N TRP A 115 -15.26 2.10 27.31
CA TRP A 115 -14.89 2.77 26.09
C TRP A 115 -15.12 1.91 24.85
N CYS A 116 -14.75 0.64 24.90
CA CYS A 116 -15.04 -0.31 23.84
C CYS A 116 -16.54 -0.41 23.58
N ASP A 117 -17.35 -0.45 24.64
CA ASP A 117 -18.81 -0.50 24.52
C ASP A 117 -19.38 0.77 23.89
N LYS A 118 -18.90 1.94 24.29
CA LYS A 118 -19.30 3.23 23.69
C LYS A 118 -18.86 3.31 22.23
N LEU A 119 -17.62 2.90 21.93
CA LEU A 119 -17.10 2.88 20.59
C LEU A 119 -17.87 1.90 19.72
N GLU A 120 -18.15 0.70 20.20
CA GLU A 120 -18.95 -0.30 19.50
C GLU A 120 -20.39 0.18 19.26
N ALA A 121 -21.01 0.84 20.23
CA ALA A 121 -22.33 1.41 20.07
C ALA A 121 -22.36 2.52 19.00
N LEU A 122 -21.34 3.38 18.97
CA LEU A 122 -21.18 4.41 17.94
C LEU A 122 -20.95 3.78 16.57
N LEU A 123 -20.07 2.79 16.50
CA LEU A 123 -19.55 2.24 15.27
C LEU A 123 -20.49 1.18 14.66
N LYS A 124 -21.42 0.62 15.44
CA LYS A 124 -22.34 -0.44 15.02
C LYS A 124 -23.19 -0.06 13.80
N ASN A 125 -23.46 1.22 13.62
CA ASN A 125 -24.28 1.75 12.52
C ASN A 125 -23.50 2.60 11.52
N ILE A 126 -22.16 2.59 11.59
CA ILE A 126 -21.36 3.36 10.63
C ILE A 126 -21.38 2.65 9.28
N PRO A 127 -21.73 3.33 8.20
CA PRO A 127 -21.69 2.78 6.87
C PRO A 127 -20.25 2.43 6.48
N ILE A 128 -20.10 1.29 5.80
CA ILE A 128 -18.83 0.84 5.22
C ILE A 128 -18.87 1.20 3.74
N LEU A 129 -17.87 1.92 3.28
CA LEU A 129 -17.63 2.19 1.86
C LEU A 129 -16.48 1.31 1.38
N LYS A 130 -16.75 0.49 0.39
CA LYS A 130 -15.75 -0.37 -0.25
C LYS A 130 -15.39 0.18 -1.63
N GLN A 131 -14.21 -0.21 -2.14
CA GLN A 131 -13.82 0.19 -3.50
C GLN A 131 -14.79 -0.38 -4.55
N GLU A 132 -15.39 -1.54 -4.27
CA GLU A 132 -16.41 -2.14 -5.13
C GLU A 132 -17.66 -1.25 -5.29
N ASP A 133 -17.95 -0.40 -4.31
CA ASP A 133 -19.09 0.53 -4.32
C ASP A 133 -18.81 1.80 -5.16
N LEU A 134 -17.56 2.00 -5.56
CA LEU A 134 -17.15 3.15 -6.37
C LEU A 134 -17.20 2.79 -7.86
N ASN A 135 -17.60 3.76 -8.67
CA ASN A 135 -17.56 3.61 -10.13
C ASN A 135 -16.13 3.78 -10.65
N MET A 136 -15.31 2.75 -10.49
CA MET A 136 -13.92 2.72 -10.92
C MET A 136 -13.79 2.18 -12.34
N LYS A 137 -12.82 2.72 -13.12
CA LYS A 137 -12.64 2.41 -14.54
C LYS A 137 -11.59 1.34 -14.81
N GLY A 138 -10.68 1.15 -13.87
CA GLY A 138 -9.57 0.21 -13.98
C GLY A 138 -9.32 -0.54 -12.68
N ILE A 139 -8.36 -1.46 -12.76
CA ILE A 139 -7.90 -2.25 -11.62
C ILE A 139 -6.37 -2.29 -11.66
N THR A 140 -5.72 -2.05 -10.53
CA THR A 140 -4.30 -2.35 -10.38
C THR A 140 -4.13 -3.50 -9.38
N VAL A 141 -3.51 -4.59 -9.83
CA VAL A 141 -3.32 -5.81 -9.03
C VAL A 141 -1.85 -6.13 -8.88
N GLY A 142 -1.45 -6.65 -7.71
CA GLY A 142 -0.04 -7.05 -7.56
C GLY A 142 0.46 -7.12 -6.13
N ASP A 143 1.76 -6.90 -6.00
CA ASP A 143 2.49 -6.87 -4.74
C ASP A 143 2.31 -5.54 -3.99
N SER A 144 3.18 -5.26 -3.03
CA SER A 144 3.12 -4.04 -2.22
C SER A 144 3.36 -2.74 -3.00
N HIS A 145 3.85 -2.79 -4.25
CA HIS A 145 4.05 -1.61 -5.09
C HIS A 145 2.79 -1.18 -5.86
N THR A 146 1.75 -1.99 -5.85
CA THR A 146 0.45 -1.71 -6.50
C THR A 146 -0.06 -0.29 -6.26
N LEU A 147 0.12 0.21 -5.03
CA LEU A 147 -0.29 1.58 -4.67
C LEU A 147 0.40 2.65 -5.50
N ALA A 148 1.70 2.47 -5.78
CA ALA A 148 2.49 3.45 -6.52
C ALA A 148 2.13 3.50 -8.00
N PHE A 149 1.63 2.39 -8.55
CA PHE A 149 1.31 2.25 -9.98
C PHE A 149 -0.17 2.41 -10.32
N SER A 150 -1.02 2.54 -9.31
CA SER A 150 -2.46 2.72 -9.53
C SER A 150 -2.80 4.08 -10.13
N ASP A 151 -3.74 4.09 -11.07
CA ASP A 151 -4.42 5.31 -11.50
C ASP A 151 -5.42 5.79 -10.44
N LYS A 152 -5.83 7.06 -10.48
CA LYS A 152 -6.87 7.62 -9.60
C LYS A 152 -8.21 6.90 -9.71
N THR A 153 -8.45 6.29 -10.86
CA THR A 153 -9.70 5.60 -11.20
C THR A 153 -9.59 4.09 -11.06
N ASP A 154 -8.50 3.56 -10.49
CA ASP A 154 -8.31 2.13 -10.32
C ASP A 154 -8.80 1.63 -8.96
N LYS A 155 -9.47 0.48 -8.97
CA LYS A 155 -9.56 -0.40 -7.80
C LYS A 155 -8.19 -1.03 -7.56
N ILE A 156 -7.84 -1.24 -6.29
CA ILE A 156 -6.52 -1.72 -5.90
C ILE A 156 -6.63 -3.05 -5.19
N TYR A 157 -6.13 -4.09 -5.83
CA TYR A 157 -6.05 -5.43 -5.25
C TYR A 157 -4.59 -5.79 -4.99
N ARG A 158 -4.18 -5.60 -3.76
CA ARG A 158 -2.81 -5.72 -3.31
C ARG A 158 -2.62 -6.96 -2.44
N ARG A 159 -1.50 -7.65 -2.68
CA ARG A 159 -1.05 -8.77 -1.86
C ARG A 159 0.41 -8.57 -1.46
N ASP A 160 0.63 -8.10 -0.24
CA ASP A 160 1.98 -7.85 0.27
C ASP A 160 2.83 -9.12 0.28
N GLY A 161 4.08 -8.96 -0.15
CA GLY A 161 5.02 -10.07 -0.21
C GLY A 161 4.78 -11.06 -1.36
N ALA A 162 3.82 -10.81 -2.26
CA ALA A 162 3.61 -11.67 -3.43
C ALA A 162 4.79 -11.54 -4.40
N THR A 163 5.39 -12.68 -4.76
CA THR A 163 6.39 -12.78 -5.83
C THR A 163 5.71 -13.06 -7.16
N LEU A 164 6.33 -12.65 -8.26
CA LEU A 164 5.85 -13.01 -9.60
C LEU A 164 5.82 -14.54 -9.77
N HIS A 165 6.91 -15.23 -9.39
CA HIS A 165 6.97 -16.69 -9.44
C HIS A 165 5.82 -17.35 -8.68
N GLY A 166 5.55 -16.91 -7.45
CA GLY A 166 4.44 -17.43 -6.64
C GLY A 166 3.07 -17.13 -7.22
N ALA A 167 2.90 -15.93 -7.79
CA ALA A 167 1.67 -15.52 -8.45
C ALA A 167 1.38 -16.38 -9.69
N LEU A 168 2.40 -16.65 -10.52
CA LEU A 168 2.28 -17.51 -11.69
C LEU A 168 1.97 -18.98 -11.34
N LYS A 169 2.59 -19.48 -10.27
CA LYS A 169 2.30 -20.83 -9.77
C LYS A 169 0.85 -20.98 -9.27
N THR A 170 0.30 -19.94 -8.65
CA THR A 170 -1.08 -19.92 -8.19
C THR A 170 -2.06 -19.70 -9.35
N GLY A 171 -1.60 -19.03 -10.39
CA GLY A 171 -2.41 -18.48 -11.49
C GLY A 171 -2.92 -17.08 -11.16
N LEU A 172 -2.65 -16.11 -12.01
CA LEU A 172 -3.05 -14.71 -11.77
C LEU A 172 -4.56 -14.57 -11.54
N LYS A 173 -5.37 -15.27 -12.31
CA LYS A 173 -6.82 -15.28 -12.15
C LYS A 173 -7.26 -15.84 -10.79
N ASN A 174 -6.54 -16.83 -10.27
CA ASN A 174 -6.86 -17.47 -9.01
C ASN A 174 -6.32 -16.69 -7.79
N LEU A 175 -5.29 -15.87 -8.00
CA LEU A 175 -4.66 -15.11 -6.91
C LEU A 175 -5.63 -14.11 -6.27
N PHE A 176 -6.58 -13.61 -7.05
CA PHE A 176 -7.59 -12.63 -6.64
C PHE A 176 -9.02 -13.14 -6.84
N ARG A 177 -9.23 -14.46 -6.74
CA ARG A 177 -10.52 -15.13 -7.05
C ARG A 177 -11.73 -14.57 -6.31
N ASP A 178 -11.51 -13.96 -5.12
CA ASP A 178 -12.57 -13.34 -4.32
C ASP A 178 -12.87 -11.90 -4.76
N LYS A 179 -12.19 -11.43 -5.80
CA LYS A 179 -12.33 -10.07 -6.35
C LYS A 179 -12.60 -10.14 -7.85
N PRO A 180 -13.59 -9.41 -8.35
CA PRO A 180 -13.83 -9.35 -9.79
C PRO A 180 -12.67 -8.64 -10.47
N ILE A 181 -11.99 -9.34 -11.38
CA ILE A 181 -10.88 -8.82 -12.19
C ILE A 181 -11.37 -8.77 -13.64
N GLU A 182 -11.93 -7.63 -14.01
CA GLU A 182 -12.47 -7.39 -15.37
C GLU A 182 -12.15 -5.95 -15.81
N GLY A 183 -12.02 -5.75 -17.11
CA GLY A 183 -11.78 -4.44 -17.73
C GLY A 183 -10.31 -4.09 -17.85
N ASN A 184 -9.93 -2.84 -17.61
CA ASN A 184 -8.56 -2.37 -17.75
C ASN A 184 -7.74 -2.76 -16.52
N ILE A 185 -6.78 -3.67 -16.68
CA ILE A 185 -5.98 -4.19 -15.56
C ILE A 185 -4.52 -3.82 -15.74
N THR A 186 -3.93 -3.24 -14.69
CA THR A 186 -2.48 -3.06 -14.54
C THR A 186 -1.94 -4.09 -13.56
N PHE A 187 -1.03 -4.94 -14.00
CA PHE A 187 -0.36 -5.96 -13.19
C PHE A 187 0.96 -5.41 -12.64
N CYS A 188 1.21 -5.58 -11.34
CA CYS A 188 2.36 -5.03 -10.63
C CYS A 188 3.07 -6.12 -9.83
N PHE A 189 4.02 -6.82 -10.45
CA PHE A 189 4.82 -7.89 -9.85
C PHE A 189 6.28 -7.83 -10.30
N GLY A 190 7.16 -8.58 -9.63
CA GLY A 190 8.54 -8.80 -10.03
C GLY A 190 9.58 -8.12 -9.14
N SER A 191 9.21 -7.10 -8.38
CA SER A 191 10.16 -6.36 -7.54
C SER A 191 10.82 -7.23 -6.47
N ILE A 192 10.10 -8.17 -5.87
CA ILE A 192 10.63 -9.11 -4.87
C ILE A 192 11.51 -10.16 -5.55
N ASP A 193 11.10 -10.63 -6.73
CA ASP A 193 11.85 -11.62 -7.49
C ASP A 193 13.25 -11.10 -7.86
N ILE A 194 13.34 -9.85 -8.31
CA ILE A 194 14.61 -9.19 -8.62
C ILE A 194 15.51 -9.09 -7.38
N ARG A 195 14.94 -8.66 -6.24
CA ARG A 195 15.73 -8.42 -5.02
C ARG A 195 16.25 -9.70 -4.37
N HIS A 196 15.48 -10.78 -4.42
CA HIS A 196 15.73 -11.94 -3.57
C HIS A 196 15.84 -13.27 -4.30
N HIS A 197 15.31 -13.41 -5.51
CA HIS A 197 15.15 -14.73 -6.12
C HIS A 197 15.85 -14.92 -7.46
N LEU A 198 15.75 -14.00 -8.39
CA LEU A 198 16.25 -14.21 -9.77
C LEU A 198 17.76 -14.49 -9.83
N LEU A 199 18.56 -13.77 -9.06
CA LEU A 199 20.01 -14.01 -8.98
C LEU A 199 20.36 -15.22 -8.11
N ARG A 200 19.50 -15.62 -7.19
CA ARG A 200 19.74 -16.77 -6.31
C ARG A 200 19.55 -18.11 -7.04
N HIS A 201 18.67 -18.14 -7.99
CA HIS A 201 18.31 -19.33 -8.75
C HIS A 201 18.82 -19.22 -10.18
N ASN A 202 20.06 -19.68 -10.42
CA ASN A 202 20.78 -19.55 -11.70
C ASN A 202 20.08 -20.21 -12.90
N ASN A 203 19.04 -21.00 -12.66
CA ASN A 203 18.30 -21.76 -13.68
C ASN A 203 16.94 -21.11 -14.03
N VAL A 204 16.65 -19.90 -13.56
CA VAL A 204 15.42 -19.21 -13.95
C VAL A 204 15.58 -18.63 -15.34
N ASP A 205 14.80 -19.14 -16.28
CA ASP A 205 14.62 -18.50 -17.58
C ASP A 205 13.69 -17.27 -17.43
N LEU A 206 14.30 -16.10 -17.32
CA LEU A 206 13.59 -14.84 -17.15
C LEU A 206 12.62 -14.57 -18.31
N LYS A 207 13.02 -14.89 -19.54
CA LYS A 207 12.18 -14.69 -20.72
C LYS A 207 10.96 -15.62 -20.71
N ALA A 208 11.14 -16.89 -20.36
CA ALA A 208 10.03 -17.84 -20.22
C ALA A 208 9.08 -17.40 -19.10
N MET A 209 9.60 -16.93 -17.95
CA MET A 209 8.78 -16.41 -16.86
C MET A 209 7.96 -15.19 -17.27
N ILE A 210 8.53 -14.26 -17.99
CA ILE A 210 7.82 -13.06 -18.46
C ILE A 210 6.76 -13.42 -19.51
N LYS A 211 7.05 -14.37 -20.42
CA LYS A 211 6.06 -14.87 -21.38
C LYS A 211 4.86 -15.51 -20.68
N GLU A 212 5.10 -16.32 -19.67
CA GLU A 212 4.04 -16.93 -18.88
C GLU A 212 3.23 -15.86 -18.12
N TYR A 213 3.91 -14.82 -17.59
CA TYR A 213 3.25 -13.67 -16.96
C TYR A 213 2.27 -12.99 -17.90
N ILE A 214 2.72 -12.66 -19.12
CA ILE A 214 1.90 -12.01 -20.13
C ILE A 214 0.74 -12.92 -20.57
N LYS A 215 1.01 -14.21 -20.76
CA LYS A 215 -0.03 -15.20 -21.11
C LYS A 215 -1.13 -15.24 -20.06
N GLN A 216 -0.79 -15.41 -18.78
CA GLN A 216 -1.79 -15.46 -17.70
C GLN A 216 -2.51 -14.13 -17.50
N ALA A 217 -1.83 -12.99 -17.71
CA ALA A 217 -2.48 -11.68 -17.68
C ALA A 217 -3.53 -11.52 -18.80
N LYS A 218 -3.26 -12.06 -20.00
CA LYS A 218 -4.21 -12.09 -21.10
C LYS A 218 -5.41 -13.01 -20.87
N GLU A 219 -5.29 -13.97 -19.96
CA GLU A 219 -6.45 -14.76 -19.51
C GLU A 219 -7.40 -13.97 -18.61
N CYS A 220 -6.92 -12.87 -18.02
CA CYS A 220 -7.69 -11.98 -17.16
C CYS A 220 -8.32 -10.82 -17.95
N THR A 221 -7.62 -10.29 -18.95
CA THR A 221 -8.08 -9.13 -19.76
C THR A 221 -7.44 -9.14 -21.15
N ASN A 222 -8.16 -8.57 -22.12
CA ASN A 222 -7.68 -8.50 -23.50
C ASN A 222 -6.48 -7.55 -23.70
N ASP A 223 -6.37 -6.52 -22.87
CA ASP A 223 -5.31 -5.51 -22.96
C ASP A 223 -4.66 -5.28 -21.60
N PRO A 224 -3.85 -6.24 -21.09
CA PRO A 224 -3.14 -6.11 -19.82
C PRO A 224 -2.04 -5.06 -19.92
N LYS A 225 -1.93 -4.20 -18.91
CA LYS A 225 -0.79 -3.33 -18.69
C LYS A 225 0.12 -3.90 -17.60
N PHE A 226 1.41 -3.60 -17.67
CA PHE A 226 2.39 -4.15 -16.75
C PHE A 226 3.20 -3.01 -16.12
N ALA A 227 3.22 -2.97 -14.79
CA ALA A 227 4.08 -2.04 -14.08
C ALA A 227 5.54 -2.51 -14.17
N ALA A 228 6.43 -1.62 -14.56
CA ALA A 228 7.86 -1.88 -14.48
C ALA A 228 8.29 -2.03 -13.02
N PRO A 229 9.19 -2.97 -12.69
CA PRO A 229 9.79 -3.01 -11.37
C PRO A 229 10.44 -1.67 -11.03
N VAL A 230 10.28 -1.22 -9.79
CA VAL A 230 10.93 0.01 -9.32
C VAL A 230 12.45 -0.11 -9.37
N PRO A 231 13.21 1.00 -9.48
CA PRO A 231 14.66 0.95 -9.38
C PRO A 231 15.14 0.21 -8.13
N VAL A 232 16.24 -0.49 -8.26
CA VAL A 232 16.81 -1.25 -7.14
C VAL A 232 17.39 -0.33 -6.08
N GLU A 233 17.28 -0.73 -4.84
CA GLU A 233 17.79 0.03 -3.71
C GLU A 233 19.32 -0.15 -3.57
N TYR A 234 19.95 0.79 -2.90
CA TYR A 234 21.39 0.74 -2.63
C TYR A 234 21.75 -0.27 -1.52
N GLU A 235 23.01 -0.74 -1.53
CA GLU A 235 23.44 -1.86 -0.69
C GLU A 235 23.44 -1.57 0.82
N LYS A 236 23.61 -0.32 1.21
CA LYS A 236 23.62 0.10 2.63
C LYS A 236 22.23 0.12 3.28
N ARG A 237 21.20 -0.33 2.59
CA ARG A 237 19.85 -0.42 3.15
C ARG A 237 19.84 -1.26 4.42
N LYS A 238 19.10 -0.80 5.43
CA LYS A 238 18.91 -1.58 6.67
C LYS A 238 18.17 -2.87 6.38
N LEU A 239 18.62 -3.96 6.99
CA LEU A 239 17.96 -5.26 6.88
C LEU A 239 16.54 -5.21 7.47
N PRO A 240 15.59 -5.95 6.90
CA PRO A 240 14.25 -6.07 7.47
C PRO A 240 14.30 -6.60 8.90
N LYS A 241 13.57 -5.97 9.81
CA LYS A 241 13.50 -6.39 11.23
C LYS A 241 12.42 -7.44 11.47
N THR A 242 11.48 -7.59 10.54
CA THR A 242 10.30 -8.46 10.66
C THR A 242 9.99 -9.12 9.32
N GLY A 243 9.11 -10.13 9.33
CA GLY A 243 8.64 -10.83 8.14
C GLY A 243 9.59 -11.95 7.67
N TYR A 244 9.25 -12.55 6.54
CA TYR A 244 9.98 -13.67 5.96
C TYR A 244 11.46 -13.35 5.69
N TYR A 245 11.77 -12.13 5.26
CA TYR A 245 13.14 -11.68 4.95
C TYR A 245 13.84 -11.01 6.14
N LYS A 246 13.41 -11.29 7.39
CA LYS A 246 14.07 -10.76 8.59
C LYS A 246 15.56 -11.09 8.61
N GLY A 247 16.37 -10.05 8.75
CA GLY A 247 17.83 -10.19 8.79
C GLY A 247 18.49 -10.63 7.49
N THR A 248 17.71 -10.81 6.41
CA THR A 248 18.23 -11.27 5.12
C THR A 248 18.54 -10.07 4.23
N PRO A 249 19.77 -9.90 3.76
CA PRO A 249 20.11 -8.88 2.76
C PRO A 249 19.49 -9.22 1.41
N PHE A 250 19.52 -8.28 0.49
CA PHE A 250 19.26 -8.56 -0.91
C PHE A 250 20.29 -9.57 -1.43
N PHE A 251 19.87 -10.39 -2.36
CA PHE A 251 20.79 -11.33 -2.99
C PHE A 251 21.49 -10.68 -4.18
N GLY A 252 22.78 -10.92 -4.32
CA GLY A 252 23.65 -10.32 -5.33
C GLY A 252 24.02 -8.86 -5.00
N SER A 253 24.94 -8.30 -5.78
CA SER A 253 25.32 -6.90 -5.72
C SER A 253 24.22 -5.97 -6.28
N GLN A 254 24.28 -4.72 -5.96
CA GLN A 254 23.37 -3.71 -6.52
C GLN A 254 23.47 -3.65 -8.05
N SER A 255 24.69 -3.73 -8.61
CA SER A 255 24.90 -3.72 -10.07
C SER A 255 24.29 -4.94 -10.77
N GLU A 256 24.38 -6.13 -10.17
CA GLU A 256 23.74 -7.34 -10.70
C GLU A 256 22.21 -7.21 -10.65
N ARG A 257 21.65 -6.71 -9.55
CA ARG A 257 20.19 -6.47 -9.45
C ARG A 257 19.73 -5.41 -10.43
N LYS A 258 20.52 -4.34 -10.64
CA LYS A 258 20.22 -3.33 -11.67
C LYS A 258 20.17 -3.95 -13.06
N ARG A 259 21.16 -4.76 -13.43
CA ARG A 259 21.19 -5.48 -14.71
C ARG A 259 19.94 -6.34 -14.89
N ILE A 260 19.58 -7.17 -13.90
CA ILE A 260 18.36 -7.99 -13.95
C ILE A 260 17.10 -7.11 -14.06
N THR A 261 17.07 -5.94 -13.45
CA THR A 261 15.95 -5.00 -13.58
C THR A 261 15.85 -4.49 -15.02
N ASP A 262 16.96 -4.09 -15.61
CA ASP A 262 17.02 -3.62 -16.99
C ASP A 262 16.62 -4.74 -17.98
N ASP A 263 17.11 -5.95 -17.78
CA ASP A 263 16.76 -7.13 -18.58
C ASP A 263 15.24 -7.45 -18.44
N PHE A 264 14.71 -7.41 -17.22
CA PHE A 264 13.29 -7.65 -16.95
C PHE A 264 12.41 -6.64 -17.69
N ILE A 265 12.74 -5.35 -17.57
CA ILE A 265 12.00 -4.26 -18.22
C ILE A 265 12.08 -4.39 -19.75
N SER A 266 13.26 -4.66 -20.28
CA SER A 266 13.45 -4.83 -21.74
C SER A 266 12.60 -5.98 -22.27
N ILE A 267 12.71 -7.17 -21.68
CA ILE A 267 11.93 -8.34 -22.11
C ILE A 267 10.42 -8.08 -21.95
N LEU A 268 10.01 -7.48 -20.83
CA LEU A 268 8.61 -7.19 -20.57
C LEU A 268 8.06 -6.20 -21.61
N THR A 269 8.84 -5.17 -21.97
CA THR A 269 8.46 -4.18 -22.98
C THR A 269 8.28 -4.83 -24.34
N ASP A 270 9.24 -5.66 -24.76
CA ASP A 270 9.23 -6.33 -26.06
C ASP A 270 8.06 -7.33 -26.16
N GLU A 271 7.92 -8.20 -25.19
CA GLU A 271 6.92 -9.29 -25.21
C GLU A 271 5.48 -8.74 -24.98
N SER A 272 5.33 -7.63 -24.25
CA SER A 272 4.03 -6.95 -24.06
C SER A 272 3.69 -5.94 -25.16
N LYS A 273 4.56 -5.79 -26.16
CA LYS A 273 4.41 -4.80 -27.24
C LYS A 273 4.27 -3.36 -26.74
N GLY A 274 5.00 -3.01 -25.69
CA GLY A 274 5.02 -1.68 -25.11
C GLY A 274 3.90 -1.40 -24.10
N ASN A 275 3.07 -2.38 -23.75
CA ASN A 275 1.99 -2.22 -22.72
C ASN A 275 2.59 -2.17 -21.30
N ILE A 276 3.48 -1.23 -21.05
CA ILE A 276 4.20 -1.07 -19.79
C ILE A 276 3.93 0.29 -19.16
N VAL A 277 3.77 0.31 -17.84
CA VAL A 277 3.68 1.53 -17.02
C VAL A 277 5.03 1.73 -16.34
N MET A 278 5.77 2.74 -16.80
CA MET A 278 7.12 3.05 -16.33
C MET A 278 7.12 4.23 -15.36
N PRO A 279 7.86 4.15 -14.24
CA PRO A 279 8.33 5.34 -13.54
C PRO A 279 9.21 6.21 -14.44
N PRO A 280 9.46 7.48 -14.10
CA PRO A 280 10.35 8.35 -14.85
C PRO A 280 11.70 7.68 -15.10
N ARG A 281 12.15 7.66 -16.37
CA ARG A 281 13.37 6.95 -16.76
C ARG A 281 14.58 7.36 -15.94
N PHE A 282 14.72 8.66 -15.62
CA PHE A 282 15.84 9.17 -14.86
C PHE A 282 15.98 8.56 -13.45
N TRP A 283 14.92 7.95 -12.89
CA TRP A 283 15.02 7.25 -11.60
C TRP A 283 15.97 6.06 -11.69
N TYR A 284 16.00 5.36 -12.82
CA TYR A 284 16.88 4.20 -13.04
C TYR A 284 18.34 4.58 -13.31
N ASP A 285 18.56 5.81 -13.78
CA ASP A 285 19.90 6.33 -14.10
C ASP A 285 20.50 7.15 -12.94
N MET A 286 19.71 7.39 -11.90
CA MET A 286 20.15 8.13 -10.72
C MET A 286 21.03 7.27 -9.82
N ASP A 287 21.91 7.93 -9.07
CA ASP A 287 22.60 7.28 -7.94
C ASP A 287 21.58 6.62 -6.99
N PRO A 288 21.76 5.33 -6.65
CA PRO A 288 20.75 4.58 -5.89
C PRO A 288 20.43 5.16 -4.51
N GLU A 289 21.42 5.75 -3.83
CA GLU A 289 21.19 6.39 -2.53
C GLU A 289 20.38 7.67 -2.67
N LYS A 290 20.70 8.49 -3.67
CA LYS A 290 19.92 9.70 -3.99
C LYS A 290 18.48 9.34 -4.40
N TYR A 291 18.32 8.30 -5.22
CA TYR A 291 16.98 7.80 -5.57
C TYR A 291 16.18 7.42 -4.31
N ALA A 292 16.78 6.62 -3.42
CA ALA A 292 16.11 6.15 -2.22
C ALA A 292 15.73 7.31 -1.27
N LEU A 293 16.59 8.30 -1.11
CA LEU A 293 16.32 9.47 -0.27
C LEU A 293 15.22 10.36 -0.85
N ASN A 294 15.17 10.52 -2.17
CA ASN A 294 14.25 11.47 -2.81
C ASN A 294 12.86 10.87 -3.07
N PHE A 295 12.79 9.60 -3.49
CA PHE A 295 11.55 9.04 -4.04
C PHE A 295 10.95 7.90 -3.21
N MET A 296 11.68 7.29 -2.30
CA MET A 296 11.17 6.23 -1.44
C MET A 296 10.61 6.80 -0.13
N GLU A 297 9.76 6.03 0.55
CA GLU A 297 9.15 6.42 1.83
C GLU A 297 10.19 6.86 2.87
N LYS A 298 11.32 6.22 2.87
CA LYS A 298 12.53 6.54 3.64
C LYS A 298 13.70 5.78 3.03
N GLY A 299 14.92 6.21 3.30
CA GLY A 299 16.12 5.61 2.71
C GLY A 299 16.34 4.12 3.00
N SER A 300 15.56 3.51 3.90
CA SER A 300 15.57 2.07 4.17
C SER A 300 14.31 1.34 3.67
N SER A 301 13.38 2.03 3.02
CA SER A 301 12.15 1.46 2.49
C SER A 301 12.39 0.81 1.13
N VAL A 302 11.51 -0.10 0.78
CA VAL A 302 11.42 -0.68 -0.58
C VAL A 302 10.28 -0.04 -1.39
N HIS A 303 9.51 0.86 -0.80
CA HIS A 303 8.32 1.43 -1.39
C HIS A 303 8.53 2.88 -1.82
N ILE A 304 7.99 3.23 -2.97
CA ILE A 304 7.91 4.61 -3.43
C ILE A 304 7.07 5.44 -2.44
N ALA A 305 7.48 6.67 -2.17
CA ALA A 305 6.72 7.58 -1.32
C ALA A 305 5.41 8.04 -2.01
N PRO A 306 4.29 8.19 -1.25
CA PRO A 306 2.99 8.57 -1.81
C PRO A 306 2.98 9.80 -2.72
N PRO A 307 3.74 10.88 -2.45
CA PRO A 307 3.82 12.02 -3.37
C PRO A 307 4.36 11.68 -4.76
N ASN A 308 5.06 10.55 -4.90
CA ASN A 308 5.69 10.08 -6.14
C ASN A 308 4.90 8.96 -6.82
N TYR A 309 3.65 8.72 -6.44
CA TYR A 309 2.81 7.71 -7.10
C TYR A 309 2.38 8.16 -8.50
N ARG A 310 2.12 7.19 -9.38
CA ARG A 310 1.67 7.42 -10.76
C ARG A 310 0.55 8.45 -10.88
N ARG A 311 -0.44 8.39 -9.99
CA ARG A 311 -1.57 9.34 -9.98
C ARG A 311 -1.19 10.79 -9.72
N ASN A 312 0.03 11.02 -9.22
CA ASN A 312 0.66 12.33 -9.04
C ASN A 312 1.75 12.56 -10.09
N ASP A 313 1.63 11.93 -11.27
CA ASP A 313 2.55 12.02 -12.40
C ASP A 313 3.97 11.52 -12.13
N PHE A 314 4.11 10.48 -11.26
CA PHE A 314 5.41 9.92 -10.88
C PHE A 314 6.46 10.99 -10.51
N GLY A 315 6.02 12.03 -9.80
CA GLY A 315 6.94 13.07 -9.32
C GLY A 315 7.42 14.03 -10.44
N SER A 316 6.50 14.56 -11.22
CA SER A 316 6.75 15.70 -12.12
C SER A 316 7.36 16.91 -11.40
N ASN A 317 7.33 16.93 -10.06
CA ASN A 317 8.12 17.82 -9.22
C ASN A 317 8.97 16.98 -8.25
N PRO A 318 10.31 16.98 -8.37
CA PRO A 318 11.14 16.58 -7.25
C PRO A 318 10.79 17.52 -6.11
N LEU A 319 10.17 16.99 -5.05
CA LEU A 319 10.04 17.74 -3.81
C LEU A 319 11.45 18.11 -3.39
N THR A 320 11.84 19.32 -3.67
CA THR A 320 13.00 19.97 -3.05
C THR A 320 12.75 19.91 -1.55
N ILE A 321 13.56 19.09 -0.89
CA ILE A 321 13.64 19.03 0.57
C ILE A 321 14.39 20.24 1.06
#